data_de8af9bb88aea3ba3416a3715afcde99
#
_entry.id   de8af9bb88aea3ba3416a3715afcde99
#
_cell.length_a   1.000
_cell.length_b   1.000
_cell.length_c   1.000
_cell.angle_alpha   90.00
_cell.angle_beta   90.00
_cell.angle_gamma   90.00
#
_symmetry.space_group_name_H-M   'P 1'
#
loop_
_entity.id
_entity.type
_entity.pdbx_description
1 polymer ?
#
loop_
_entity_poly.entity_id
_entity_poly.type
_entity_poly.pdbx_seq_one_letter_code
_entity_poly.pdbx_strand_id
1 'polypeptide(L)'
;MQKIRKWVQRLQDILSDERNTGQEQVEALEKTLRKLRKREAELIESLDNDPDKAQRRVLSDRLKLVRRHLEKGEAHLQELRNQRRE
;
A
#
# COMPACT_ATOMS: atom_id res chain seq x y z
N MET A 1 -3.60 14.39 2.80
CA MET A 1 -3.04 13.40 3.68
C MET A 1 -4.00 12.36 4.14
N GLN A 2 -5.25 12.65 4.02
CA GLN A 2 -6.33 11.72 4.24
C GLN A 2 -6.31 10.55 3.24
N LYS A 3 -5.69 10.74 2.06
CA LYS A 3 -5.64 9.72 1.03
C LYS A 3 -4.88 8.46 1.46
N ILE A 4 -3.78 8.61 2.21
CA ILE A 4 -3.01 7.46 2.68
C ILE A 4 -3.82 6.62 3.66
N ARG A 5 -4.50 7.26 4.62
CA ARG A 5 -5.36 6.56 5.58
C ARG A 5 -6.45 5.76 4.88
N LYS A 6 -7.02 6.32 3.83
CA LYS A 6 -8.07 5.67 3.06
C LYS A 6 -7.56 4.38 2.40
N TRP A 7 -6.36 4.41 1.82
CA TRP A 7 -5.76 3.23 1.20
C TRP A 7 -5.35 2.18 2.22
N VAL A 8 -4.80 2.61 3.35
CA VAL A 8 -4.44 1.72 4.45
C VAL A 8 -5.68 1.04 5.01
N GLN A 9 -6.75 1.79 5.24
CA GLN A 9 -8.00 1.25 5.72
C GLN A 9 -8.58 0.24 4.74
N ARG A 10 -8.55 0.57 3.45
CA ARG A 10 -9.03 -0.33 2.40
C ARG A 10 -8.23 -1.63 2.35
N LEU A 11 -6.91 -1.53 2.50
CA LEU A 11 -6.05 -2.70 2.55
C LEU A 11 -6.40 -3.59 3.75
N GLN A 12 -6.60 -3.01 4.93
CA GLN A 12 -6.99 -3.75 6.12
C GLN A 12 -8.36 -4.40 5.94
N ASP A 13 -9.30 -3.71 5.33
CA ASP A 13 -10.64 -4.25 5.07
C ASP A 13 -10.57 -5.46 4.14
N ILE A 14 -9.74 -5.40 3.11
CA ILE A 14 -9.53 -6.52 2.18
C ILE A 14 -8.93 -7.72 2.91
N LEU A 15 -7.92 -7.48 3.75
CA LEU A 15 -7.22 -8.54 4.47
C LEU A 15 -8.10 -9.22 5.51
N SER A 16 -9.07 -8.50 6.07
CA SER A 16 -9.96 -9.03 7.12
C SER A 16 -11.31 -9.51 6.61
N ASP A 17 -11.61 -9.31 5.31
CA ASP A 17 -12.90 -9.67 4.75
C ASP A 17 -12.91 -11.14 4.32
N GLU A 18 -13.54 -11.97 5.12
CA GLU A 18 -13.67 -13.41 4.86
C GLU A 18 -14.70 -13.75 3.77
N ARG A 19 -15.49 -12.76 3.34
CA ARG A 19 -16.54 -12.96 2.34
C ARG A 19 -16.02 -12.94 0.91
N ASN A 20 -14.88 -12.36 0.68
CA ASN A 20 -14.30 -12.27 -0.65
C ASN A 20 -13.79 -13.64 -1.10
N THR A 21 -14.09 -13.98 -2.34
CA THR A 21 -13.48 -15.15 -2.97
C THR A 21 -11.98 -14.87 -3.14
N GLY A 22 -11.18 -15.93 -3.22
CA GLY A 22 -9.74 -15.78 -3.38
C GLY A 22 -9.36 -14.88 -4.56
N GLN A 23 -10.10 -14.97 -5.67
CA GLN A 23 -9.83 -14.15 -6.85
C GLN A 23 -10.19 -12.67 -6.63
N GLU A 24 -11.35 -12.41 -6.02
CA GLU A 24 -11.76 -11.05 -5.70
C GLU A 24 -10.79 -10.39 -4.75
N GLN A 25 -10.31 -11.13 -3.77
CA GLN A 25 -9.30 -10.67 -2.83
C GLN A 25 -8.01 -10.28 -3.55
N VAL A 26 -7.54 -11.13 -4.44
CA VAL A 26 -6.32 -10.88 -5.22
C VAL A 26 -6.47 -9.61 -6.06
N GLU A 27 -7.57 -9.48 -6.79
CA GLU A 27 -7.81 -8.31 -7.65
C GLU A 27 -7.89 -7.02 -6.84
N ALA A 28 -8.63 -7.03 -5.74
CA ALA A 28 -8.76 -5.87 -4.86
C ALA A 28 -7.42 -5.48 -4.25
N LEU A 29 -6.64 -6.47 -3.82
CA LEU A 29 -5.33 -6.25 -3.25
C LEU A 29 -4.35 -5.69 -4.29
N GLU A 30 -4.33 -6.24 -5.49
CA GLU A 30 -3.49 -5.75 -6.58
C GLU A 30 -3.80 -4.29 -6.91
N LYS A 31 -5.08 -3.93 -6.96
CA LYS A 31 -5.51 -2.56 -7.22
C LYS A 31 -5.04 -1.61 -6.13
N THR A 32 -5.19 -2.00 -4.88
CA THR A 32 -4.77 -1.19 -3.74
C THR A 32 -3.25 -1.03 -3.73
N LEU A 33 -2.49 -2.10 -3.98
CA LEU A 33 -1.03 -2.05 -4.04
C LEU A 33 -0.54 -1.13 -5.15
N ARG A 34 -1.19 -1.15 -6.32
CA ARG A 34 -0.84 -0.23 -7.42
C ARG A 34 -0.96 1.22 -6.99
N LYS A 35 -2.02 1.55 -6.27
CA LYS A 35 -2.23 2.91 -5.78
C LYS A 35 -1.20 3.30 -4.73
N LEU A 36 -0.83 2.37 -3.86
CA LEU A 36 0.23 2.60 -2.87
C LEU A 36 1.58 2.81 -3.55
N ARG A 37 1.89 2.05 -4.59
CA ARG A 37 3.14 2.23 -5.35
C ARG A 37 3.19 3.59 -6.03
N LYS A 38 2.06 4.03 -6.58
CA LYS A 38 1.96 5.37 -7.16
C LYS A 38 2.21 6.44 -6.11
N ARG A 39 1.65 6.26 -4.92
CA ARG A 39 1.86 7.19 -3.81
C ARG A 39 3.32 7.20 -3.35
N GLU A 40 3.95 6.03 -3.32
CA GLU A 40 5.37 5.92 -3.01
C GLU A 40 6.21 6.75 -3.99
N ALA A 41 5.95 6.59 -5.28
CA ALA A 41 6.66 7.34 -6.32
C ALA A 41 6.46 8.85 -6.17
N GLU A 42 5.25 9.30 -5.87
CA GLU A 42 4.95 10.71 -5.63
C GLU A 42 5.70 11.26 -4.43
N LEU A 43 5.80 10.48 -3.36
CA LEU A 43 6.53 10.89 -2.15
C LEU A 43 8.03 10.99 -2.42
N ILE A 44 8.59 10.04 -3.17
CA ILE A 44 10.00 10.06 -3.56
C ILE A 44 10.28 11.31 -4.41
N GLU A 45 9.41 11.60 -5.37
CA GLU A 45 9.53 12.80 -6.22
C GLU A 45 9.48 14.07 -5.39
N SER A 46 8.56 14.14 -4.43
CA SER A 46 8.46 15.30 -3.55
C SER A 46 9.72 15.51 -2.71
N LEU A 47 10.34 14.41 -2.25
CA LEU A 47 11.61 14.48 -1.52
C LEU A 47 12.75 14.95 -2.40
N ASP A 48 12.76 14.54 -3.69
CA ASP A 48 13.79 14.94 -4.64
C ASP A 48 13.69 16.41 -5.03
N ASN A 49 12.53 17.05 -4.81
CA ASN A 49 12.33 18.47 -5.10
C ASN A 49 12.83 19.38 -3.98
N ASP A 50 13.67 18.86 -3.10
CA ASP A 50 14.36 19.62 -2.06
C ASP A 50 13.41 20.39 -1.13
N PRO A 51 12.51 19.69 -0.44
CA PRO A 51 11.59 20.32 0.51
C PRO A 51 12.35 20.87 1.73
N ASP A 52 11.73 21.77 2.47
CA ASP A 52 12.32 22.25 3.71
C ASP A 52 12.42 21.10 4.74
N LYS A 53 13.16 21.36 5.83
CA LYS A 53 13.47 20.33 6.82
C LYS A 53 12.21 19.72 7.46
N ALA A 54 11.21 20.55 7.77
CA ALA A 54 9.97 20.09 8.38
C ALA A 54 9.16 19.23 7.40
N GLN A 55 9.06 19.65 6.14
CA GLN A 55 8.36 18.90 5.11
C GLN A 55 9.07 17.59 4.81
N ARG A 56 10.40 17.62 4.76
CA ARG A 56 11.21 16.42 4.52
C ARG A 56 10.91 15.35 5.56
N ARG A 57 10.83 15.73 6.83
CA ARG A 57 10.53 14.79 7.90
C ARG A 57 9.15 14.15 7.73
N VAL A 58 8.14 14.97 7.43
CA VAL A 58 6.77 14.49 7.21
C VAL A 58 6.71 13.54 6.01
N LEU A 59 7.33 13.91 4.90
CA LEU A 59 7.36 13.10 3.69
C LEU A 59 8.09 11.78 3.93
N SER A 60 9.21 11.80 4.65
CA SER A 60 9.97 10.59 4.98
C SER A 60 9.15 9.65 5.84
N ASP A 61 8.44 10.16 6.84
CA ASP A 61 7.61 9.34 7.71
C ASP A 61 6.47 8.68 6.93
N ARG A 62 5.87 9.41 6.00
CA ARG A 62 4.82 8.87 5.14
C ARG A 62 5.35 7.80 4.20
N LEU A 63 6.53 8.04 3.64
CA LEU A 63 7.16 7.06 2.77
C LEU A 63 7.42 5.75 3.49
N LYS A 64 7.90 5.81 4.73
CA LYS A 64 8.10 4.62 5.56
C LYS A 64 6.80 3.88 5.80
N LEU A 65 5.73 4.61 6.08
CA LEU A 65 4.42 4.01 6.30
C LEU A 65 3.88 3.32 5.05
N VAL A 66 3.97 3.99 3.90
CA VAL A 66 3.55 3.42 2.61
C VAL A 66 4.34 2.15 2.30
N ARG A 67 5.66 2.19 2.49
CA ARG A 67 6.52 1.03 2.24
C ARG A 67 6.19 -0.15 3.14
N ARG A 68 5.87 0.11 4.40
CA ARG A 68 5.46 -0.94 5.32
C ARG A 68 4.18 -1.63 4.84
N HIS A 69 3.20 -0.86 4.40
CA HIS A 69 1.95 -1.41 3.91
C HIS A 69 2.12 -2.13 2.58
N LEU A 70 2.99 -1.63 1.70
CA LEU A 70 3.34 -2.31 0.47
C LEU A 70 3.95 -3.69 0.76
N GLU A 71 4.91 -3.73 1.66
CA GLU A 71 5.57 -4.98 2.04
C GLU A 71 4.58 -6.01 2.57
N LYS A 72 3.72 -5.61 3.50
CA LYS A 72 2.69 -6.49 4.04
C LYS A 72 1.70 -6.96 2.98
N GLY A 73 1.25 -6.03 2.14
CA GLY A 73 0.30 -6.35 1.09
C GLY A 73 0.88 -7.28 0.04
N GLU A 74 2.12 -7.06 -0.35
CA GLU A 74 2.80 -7.91 -1.32
C GLU A 74 3.02 -9.32 -0.77
N ALA A 75 3.40 -9.42 0.50
CA ALA A 75 3.56 -10.72 1.15
C ALA A 75 2.24 -11.49 1.19
N HIS A 76 1.16 -10.80 1.52
CA HIS A 76 -0.16 -11.41 1.56
C HIS A 76 -0.63 -11.83 0.16
N LEU A 77 -0.38 -11.00 -0.84
CA LEU A 77 -0.71 -11.31 -2.23
C LEU A 77 0.01 -12.58 -2.70
N GLN A 78 1.30 -12.67 -2.38
CA GLN A 78 2.09 -13.85 -2.71
C GLN A 78 1.52 -15.12 -2.06
N GLU A 79 1.12 -15.00 -0.79
CA GLU A 79 0.50 -16.10 -0.07
C GLU A 79 -0.81 -16.54 -0.71
N LEU A 80 -1.65 -15.60 -1.11
CA LEU A 80 -2.89 -15.92 -1.80
C LEU A 80 -2.66 -16.62 -3.14
N ARG A 81 -1.66 -16.18 -3.89
CA ARG A 81 -1.29 -16.80 -5.16
C ARG A 81 -0.77 -18.21 -4.97
N ASN A 82 0.00 -18.44 -3.91
CA ASN A 82 0.52 -19.77 -3.60
C ASN A 82 -0.61 -20.73 -3.24
N GLN A 83 -1.61 -20.27 -2.51
CA GLN A 83 -2.78 -21.08 -2.18
C GLN A 83 -3.56 -21.51 -3.41
N ARG A 84 -3.55 -20.71 -4.48
CA ARG A 84 -4.28 -21.02 -5.71
C ARG A 84 -3.61 -22.06 -6.58
N ARG A 85 -2.34 -22.31 -6.38
CA ARG A 85 -1.59 -23.28 -7.19
C ARG A 85 -1.86 -24.74 -6.76
N GLU A 86 -2.51 -24.91 -5.66
CA GLU A 86 -2.94 -26.22 -5.20
C GLU A 86 -4.38 -26.47 -5.66
#